data_da24cb714561d7b6f756594b6915c3da
#
_entry.id   da24cb714561d7b6f756594b6915c3da
#
_cell.length_a   1.000
_cell.length_b   1.000
_cell.length_c   1.000
_cell.angle_alpha   90.00
_cell.angle_beta   90.00
_cell.angle_gamma   90.00
#
_symmetry.space_group_name_H-M   'P 1'
#
loop_
_entity.id
_entity.type
_entity.pdbx_description
1 polymer ?
#
loop_
_entity_poly.entity_id
_entity_poly.type
_entity_poly.pdbx_seq_one_letter_code
_entity_poly.pdbx_strand_id
1 'polypeptide(L)'
;MGSKEESGRPSLQTPSASRETYIVSLCLLLVAATLAFYNPIIHNQFIDFDDSSYILKNSWVQGGLTWDTVKWSFTTFRDGNWHPVTWLSHALDCQIFRLNPAGHHYTNLLLHAANAVLLFLLLRQATGLTWPSLVVGALLALHPVNVESVAWAAERKNVLSMLFFLLALHAYDRYARTGKRYPYLAVNIFFVLGLMAKPQIVTLPFVLLLWDYWPLQRIGAASAAAGLPAASAPRSFRYLVWEKLPLFILAAADSVVTVVAQRAGKTVRTFTEVPVTARLENVFVSYVRYIGKALWPSRLSAMYPRPANSLPAWQVVGAVALILLISVLVLRWRDRRYLPVGWFWFLGTLVPMIGIITVGEQTMADRYAYLPFIGLFVAVVWGLNAVASEHRIRNVWRAGAAVLVLIILGCLTYRQLWYWHDDETLWRHALNVTEGNYMAHNNLAIALAKLGRSEEAVVQFEAATALHKYPPDQVLKLAFYELRVGHPQEAIEEAGSVLRASADPLDPLDPKIQSAAWAEIGQARLQLHQYDQAAECYQNALRLNLENGMALVGSGVLALRQGHFDVAVAQLAHAAKIDPSDVNFLLLAQALRRAGRAAEADSVSMQAQKISSDLSQAQITAGQFLSLAGLNPL
;
A
#
# COMPACT_ATOMS: atom_id res chain seq x y z
N MET A 1 19.92 -48.96 62.46
CA MET A 1 19.18 -47.69 62.44
C MET A 1 19.59 -46.95 61.15
N GLY A 2 18.77 -47.09 60.12
CA GLY A 2 19.03 -46.50 58.80
C GLY A 2 18.15 -45.30 58.62
N SER A 3 18.72 -44.16 58.34
CA SER A 3 18.01 -42.96 57.85
C SER A 3 18.02 -42.94 56.32
N LYS A 4 16.84 -43.06 55.73
CA LYS A 4 16.62 -42.85 54.29
C LYS A 4 16.72 -41.37 54.00
N GLU A 5 17.69 -40.97 53.19
CA GLU A 5 17.71 -39.68 52.50
C GLU A 5 16.68 -39.75 51.35
N GLU A 6 15.59 -38.99 51.45
CA GLU A 6 14.69 -38.71 50.35
C GLU A 6 15.34 -37.72 49.40
N SER A 7 15.69 -38.17 48.20
CA SER A 7 16.13 -37.34 47.09
C SER A 7 14.99 -36.44 46.60
N GLY A 8 15.02 -35.19 46.97
CA GLY A 8 14.11 -34.15 46.48
C GLY A 8 14.22 -34.00 44.98
N ARG A 9 13.23 -34.49 44.21
CA ARG A 9 13.01 -34.11 42.81
C ARG A 9 12.70 -32.59 42.75
N PRO A 10 13.32 -31.81 41.87
CA PRO A 10 12.89 -30.42 41.67
C PRO A 10 11.44 -30.44 41.13
N SER A 11 10.54 -29.96 41.95
CA SER A 11 9.14 -29.73 41.54
C SER A 11 9.11 -28.73 40.37
N LEU A 12 8.62 -29.14 39.23
CA LEU A 12 8.18 -28.22 38.15
C LEU A 12 7.17 -27.26 38.79
N GLN A 13 7.60 -26.07 39.16
CA GLN A 13 6.72 -25.03 39.67
C GLN A 13 5.75 -24.67 38.52
N THR A 14 4.50 -25.13 38.67
CA THR A 14 3.39 -24.59 37.87
C THR A 14 3.34 -23.10 38.06
N PRO A 15 3.19 -22.31 36.97
CA PRO A 15 3.09 -20.85 37.07
C PRO A 15 1.95 -20.53 38.04
N SER A 16 2.20 -19.70 39.06
CA SER A 16 1.13 -19.31 39.96
C SER A 16 0.05 -18.57 39.16
N ALA A 17 -1.23 -18.85 39.41
CA ALA A 17 -2.37 -18.21 38.71
C ALA A 17 -2.26 -16.67 38.69
N SER A 18 -1.65 -16.07 39.70
CA SER A 18 -1.36 -14.64 39.77
C SER A 18 -0.42 -14.13 38.67
N ARG A 19 0.55 -14.94 38.22
CA ARG A 19 1.51 -14.55 37.16
C ARG A 19 0.88 -14.59 35.77
N GLU A 20 0.03 -15.55 35.52
CA GLU A 20 -0.72 -15.64 34.25
C GLU A 20 -1.72 -14.49 34.13
N THR A 21 -2.51 -14.22 35.18
CA THR A 21 -3.45 -13.09 35.24
C THR A 21 -2.73 -11.76 34.96
N TYR A 22 -1.55 -11.55 35.55
CA TYR A 22 -0.75 -10.35 35.30
C TYR A 22 -0.37 -10.18 33.82
N ILE A 23 0.06 -11.25 33.14
CA ILE A 23 0.42 -11.17 31.70
C ILE A 23 -0.79 -10.91 30.84
N VAL A 24 -1.93 -11.57 31.11
CA VAL A 24 -3.20 -11.30 30.43
C VAL A 24 -3.61 -9.84 30.60
N SER A 25 -3.48 -9.28 31.80
CA SER A 25 -3.79 -7.85 32.04
C SER A 25 -2.89 -6.92 31.21
N LEU A 26 -1.60 -7.23 31.05
CA LEU A 26 -0.70 -6.45 30.19
C LEU A 26 -1.07 -6.57 28.71
N CYS A 27 -1.48 -7.75 28.23
CA CYS A 27 -1.99 -7.93 26.87
C CYS A 27 -3.26 -7.11 26.64
N LEU A 28 -4.22 -7.16 27.57
CA LEU A 28 -5.46 -6.38 27.48
C LEU A 28 -5.20 -4.89 27.52
N LEU A 29 -4.27 -4.41 28.36
CA LEU A 29 -3.85 -3.01 28.38
C LEU A 29 -3.25 -2.58 27.03
N LEU A 30 -2.40 -3.41 26.44
CA LEU A 30 -1.79 -3.12 25.13
C LEU A 30 -2.85 -3.04 24.02
N VAL A 31 -3.80 -3.97 24.00
CA VAL A 31 -4.94 -3.94 23.07
C VAL A 31 -5.79 -2.70 23.31
N ALA A 32 -6.16 -2.41 24.56
CA ALA A 32 -6.99 -1.24 24.90
C ALA A 32 -6.30 0.08 24.48
N ALA A 33 -5.00 0.22 24.75
CA ALA A 33 -4.22 1.38 24.33
C ALA A 33 -4.18 1.51 22.79
N THR A 34 -3.96 0.40 22.07
CA THR A 34 -3.96 0.38 20.60
C THR A 34 -5.32 0.83 20.06
N LEU A 35 -6.42 0.26 20.56
CA LEU A 35 -7.77 0.61 20.12
C LEU A 35 -8.11 2.06 20.46
N ALA A 36 -7.70 2.57 21.63
CA ALA A 36 -7.98 3.95 22.06
C ALA A 36 -7.30 4.98 21.14
N PHE A 37 -6.00 4.82 20.85
CA PHE A 37 -5.27 5.76 20.00
C PHE A 37 -5.63 5.65 18.52
N TYR A 38 -6.08 4.46 18.06
CA TYR A 38 -6.53 4.24 16.68
C TYR A 38 -8.04 4.43 16.50
N ASN A 39 -8.80 4.80 17.53
CA ASN A 39 -10.27 4.94 17.45
C ASN A 39 -10.77 5.75 16.24
N PRO A 40 -10.12 6.85 15.79
CA PRO A 40 -10.60 7.63 14.65
C PRO A 40 -10.71 6.83 13.35
N ILE A 41 -9.98 5.72 13.21
CA ILE A 41 -9.89 4.92 11.98
C ILE A 41 -11.26 4.43 11.47
N ILE A 42 -12.25 4.25 12.34
CA ILE A 42 -13.60 3.80 11.97
C ILE A 42 -14.38 4.84 11.16
N HIS A 43 -13.92 6.09 11.15
CA HIS A 43 -14.52 7.18 10.38
C HIS A 43 -13.77 7.43 9.06
N ASN A 44 -12.67 6.74 8.81
CA ASN A 44 -11.89 6.90 7.60
C ASN A 44 -12.64 6.31 6.40
N GLN A 45 -12.54 7.01 5.26
CA GLN A 45 -13.04 6.54 3.98
C GLN A 45 -12.01 5.61 3.29
N PHE A 46 -12.41 4.93 2.24
CA PHE A 46 -11.45 4.32 1.33
C PHE A 46 -10.65 5.40 0.60
N ILE A 47 -9.35 5.19 0.46
CA ILE A 47 -8.45 6.07 -0.28
C ILE A 47 -8.37 5.61 -1.74
N ASP A 48 -8.68 6.50 -2.68
CA ASP A 48 -8.62 6.19 -4.12
C ASP A 48 -7.17 6.17 -4.64
N PHE A 49 -6.38 5.32 -4.04
CA PHE A 49 -5.03 5.01 -4.49
C PHE A 49 -4.98 3.52 -4.86
N ASP A 50 -4.82 2.60 -3.89
CA ASP A 50 -4.95 1.17 -4.15
C ASP A 50 -6.34 0.63 -3.75
N ASP A 51 -7.07 1.24 -2.80
CA ASP A 51 -8.35 0.72 -2.31
C ASP A 51 -9.39 0.60 -3.44
N SER A 52 -9.30 1.48 -4.44
CA SER A 52 -10.15 1.43 -5.62
C SER A 52 -9.96 0.14 -6.41
N SER A 53 -8.72 -0.25 -6.71
CA SER A 53 -8.41 -1.46 -7.47
C SER A 53 -8.52 -2.73 -6.64
N TYR A 54 -8.23 -2.65 -5.34
CA TYR A 54 -8.26 -3.78 -4.43
C TYR A 54 -9.68 -4.16 -4.00
N ILE A 55 -10.54 -3.16 -3.75
CA ILE A 55 -11.84 -3.35 -3.11
C ILE A 55 -12.97 -2.80 -3.98
N LEU A 56 -12.98 -1.47 -4.27
CA LEU A 56 -14.13 -0.78 -4.85
C LEU A 56 -14.44 -1.15 -6.30
N LYS A 57 -13.43 -1.50 -7.11
CA LYS A 57 -13.57 -1.89 -8.52
C LYS A 57 -13.14 -3.34 -8.76
N ASN A 58 -13.17 -4.18 -7.72
CA ASN A 58 -12.78 -5.58 -7.80
C ASN A 58 -13.99 -6.50 -7.57
N SER A 59 -14.68 -6.85 -8.65
CA SER A 59 -15.87 -7.70 -8.60
C SER A 59 -15.62 -9.09 -7.98
N TRP A 60 -14.39 -9.64 -8.13
CA TRP A 60 -14.03 -10.90 -7.51
C TRP A 60 -14.00 -10.80 -5.98
N VAL A 61 -13.37 -9.74 -5.47
CA VAL A 61 -13.29 -9.48 -4.01
C VAL A 61 -14.68 -9.15 -3.46
N GLN A 62 -15.47 -8.33 -4.18
CA GLN A 62 -16.82 -7.98 -3.77
C GLN A 62 -17.78 -9.19 -3.76
N GLY A 63 -17.52 -10.20 -4.59
CA GLY A 63 -18.28 -11.45 -4.61
C GLY A 63 -18.13 -12.31 -3.35
N GLY A 64 -17.24 -11.95 -2.43
CA GLY A 64 -16.97 -12.68 -1.21
C GLY A 64 -16.16 -13.96 -1.42
N LEU A 65 -16.14 -14.85 -0.42
CA LEU A 65 -15.39 -16.12 -0.46
C LEU A 65 -16.15 -17.18 -1.25
N THR A 66 -16.06 -17.12 -2.58
CA THR A 66 -16.56 -18.16 -3.49
C THR A 66 -15.39 -19.01 -3.99
N TRP A 67 -15.70 -20.21 -4.54
CA TRP A 67 -14.67 -21.04 -5.15
C TRP A 67 -13.97 -20.37 -6.33
N ASP A 68 -14.70 -19.56 -7.09
CA ASP A 68 -14.15 -18.80 -8.21
C ASP A 68 -13.25 -17.67 -7.72
N THR A 69 -13.60 -16.98 -6.61
CA THR A 69 -12.71 -16.01 -5.95
C THR A 69 -11.43 -16.67 -5.48
N VAL A 70 -11.50 -17.88 -4.91
CA VAL A 70 -10.30 -18.63 -4.51
C VAL A 70 -9.43 -18.92 -5.72
N LYS A 71 -9.97 -19.51 -6.80
CA LYS A 71 -9.21 -19.78 -8.03
C LYS A 71 -8.55 -18.50 -8.57
N TRP A 72 -9.34 -17.43 -8.70
CA TRP A 72 -8.86 -16.15 -9.20
C TRP A 72 -7.70 -15.62 -8.34
N SER A 73 -7.82 -15.65 -7.01
CA SER A 73 -6.79 -15.12 -6.11
C SER A 73 -5.42 -15.79 -6.28
N PHE A 74 -5.38 -17.09 -6.62
CA PHE A 74 -4.14 -17.84 -6.87
C PHE A 74 -3.59 -17.68 -8.28
N THR A 75 -4.40 -17.24 -9.24
CA THR A 75 -4.01 -17.15 -10.66
C THR A 75 -3.82 -15.72 -11.18
N THR A 76 -4.22 -14.72 -10.39
CA THR A 76 -4.14 -13.32 -10.80
C THR A 76 -2.81 -12.67 -10.46
N PHE A 77 -2.35 -11.75 -11.34
CA PHE A 77 -1.26 -10.81 -11.10
C PHE A 77 -1.79 -9.35 -11.08
N ARG A 78 -3.02 -9.17 -10.60
CA ARG A 78 -3.64 -7.85 -10.55
C ARG A 78 -2.75 -6.86 -9.80
N ASP A 79 -2.65 -5.64 -10.33
CA ASP A 79 -1.81 -4.55 -9.82
C ASP A 79 -0.32 -4.94 -9.65
N GLY A 80 0.15 -5.89 -10.50
CA GLY A 80 1.52 -6.36 -10.46
C GLY A 80 1.88 -7.19 -9.22
N ASN A 81 0.89 -7.73 -8.52
CA ASN A 81 1.09 -8.45 -7.27
C ASN A 81 0.47 -9.85 -7.28
N TRP A 82 1.16 -10.80 -6.62
CA TRP A 82 0.64 -12.11 -6.31
C TRP A 82 0.54 -12.28 -4.80
N HIS A 83 -0.65 -12.06 -4.23
CA HIS A 83 -0.88 -12.17 -2.79
C HIS A 83 -2.29 -12.74 -2.49
N PRO A 84 -2.49 -14.04 -2.81
CA PRO A 84 -3.80 -14.68 -2.71
C PRO A 84 -4.44 -14.57 -1.32
N VAL A 85 -3.66 -14.68 -0.23
CA VAL A 85 -4.19 -14.61 1.14
C VAL A 85 -4.72 -13.20 1.45
N THR A 86 -4.11 -12.16 0.93
CA THR A 86 -4.62 -10.78 1.05
C THR A 86 -5.92 -10.59 0.30
N TRP A 87 -6.02 -11.11 -0.94
CA TRP A 87 -7.26 -11.06 -1.72
C TRP A 87 -8.41 -11.77 -0.99
N LEU A 88 -8.16 -12.97 -0.46
CA LEU A 88 -9.16 -13.73 0.31
C LEU A 88 -9.56 -13.01 1.61
N SER A 89 -8.62 -12.32 2.27
CA SER A 89 -8.93 -11.51 3.46
C SER A 89 -9.86 -10.33 3.12
N HIS A 90 -9.64 -9.64 2.00
CA HIS A 90 -10.55 -8.58 1.54
C HIS A 90 -11.91 -9.13 1.10
N ALA A 91 -11.92 -10.29 0.42
CA ALA A 91 -13.17 -10.96 0.03
C ALA A 91 -14.01 -11.35 1.25
N LEU A 92 -13.37 -11.81 2.34
CA LEU A 92 -14.03 -12.07 3.61
C LEU A 92 -14.65 -10.80 4.21
N ASP A 93 -13.90 -9.69 4.21
CA ASP A 93 -14.43 -8.40 4.69
C ASP A 93 -15.61 -7.92 3.83
N CYS A 94 -15.53 -8.04 2.51
CA CYS A 94 -16.63 -7.70 1.62
C CYS A 94 -17.87 -8.56 1.90
N GLN A 95 -17.69 -9.84 2.22
CA GLN A 95 -18.79 -10.74 2.59
C GLN A 95 -19.47 -10.32 3.91
N ILE A 96 -18.71 -9.83 4.88
CA ILE A 96 -19.19 -9.46 6.23
C ILE A 96 -19.69 -8.01 6.25
N PHE A 97 -18.89 -7.09 5.74
CA PHE A 97 -19.09 -5.65 5.88
C PHE A 97 -19.51 -4.98 4.56
N ARG A 98 -19.58 -5.74 3.45
CA ARG A 98 -19.79 -5.19 2.10
C ARG A 98 -18.72 -4.13 1.80
N LEU A 99 -19.13 -2.97 1.30
CA LEU A 99 -18.25 -1.83 1.02
C LEU A 99 -18.27 -0.78 2.13
N ASN A 100 -18.55 -1.18 3.37
CA ASN A 100 -18.43 -0.25 4.51
C ASN A 100 -16.94 -0.12 4.92
N PRO A 101 -16.29 1.04 4.72
CA PRO A 101 -14.87 1.21 4.99
C PRO A 101 -14.51 0.95 6.46
N ALA A 102 -15.40 1.30 7.41
CA ALA A 102 -15.16 1.09 8.83
C ALA A 102 -14.84 -0.38 9.17
N GLY A 103 -15.54 -1.35 8.54
CA GLY A 103 -15.28 -2.77 8.75
C GLY A 103 -13.90 -3.20 8.26
N HIS A 104 -13.49 -2.75 7.08
CA HIS A 104 -12.18 -3.04 6.50
C HIS A 104 -11.04 -2.43 7.33
N HIS A 105 -11.18 -1.18 7.78
CA HIS A 105 -10.21 -0.55 8.66
C HIS A 105 -10.14 -1.23 10.03
N TYR A 106 -11.28 -1.65 10.57
CA TYR A 106 -11.33 -2.34 11.86
C TYR A 106 -10.60 -3.69 11.81
N THR A 107 -10.72 -4.44 10.71
CA THR A 107 -9.94 -5.67 10.52
C THR A 107 -8.43 -5.40 10.53
N ASN A 108 -7.95 -4.34 9.87
CA ASN A 108 -6.54 -3.94 9.93
C ASN A 108 -6.11 -3.61 11.36
N LEU A 109 -6.93 -2.88 12.09
CA LEU A 109 -6.65 -2.50 13.47
C LEU A 109 -6.57 -3.72 14.40
N LEU A 110 -7.48 -4.69 14.25
CA LEU A 110 -7.43 -5.94 15.03
C LEU A 110 -6.18 -6.75 14.74
N LEU A 111 -5.78 -6.87 13.47
CA LEU A 111 -4.54 -7.52 13.07
C LEU A 111 -3.32 -6.81 13.66
N HIS A 112 -3.32 -5.48 13.66
CA HIS A 112 -2.25 -4.68 14.25
C HIS A 112 -2.13 -4.87 15.76
N ALA A 113 -3.25 -4.83 16.48
CA ALA A 113 -3.29 -5.10 17.91
C ALA A 113 -2.82 -6.53 18.24
N ALA A 114 -3.23 -7.52 17.44
CA ALA A 114 -2.75 -8.89 17.57
C ALA A 114 -1.24 -8.99 17.34
N ASN A 115 -0.68 -8.29 16.35
CA ASN A 115 0.76 -8.23 16.07
C ASN A 115 1.54 -7.66 17.26
N ALA A 116 1.04 -6.58 17.88
CA ALA A 116 1.67 -5.97 19.05
C ALA A 116 1.71 -6.94 20.25
N VAL A 117 0.60 -7.64 20.51
CA VAL A 117 0.50 -8.66 21.57
C VAL A 117 1.43 -9.84 21.27
N LEU A 118 1.42 -10.36 20.04
CA LEU A 118 2.29 -11.47 19.65
C LEU A 118 3.77 -11.09 19.79
N LEU A 119 4.16 -9.89 19.37
CA LEU A 119 5.53 -9.41 19.54
C LEU A 119 5.92 -9.31 21.01
N PHE A 120 5.07 -8.74 21.86
CA PHE A 120 5.29 -8.69 23.31
C PHE A 120 5.50 -10.10 23.89
N LEU A 121 4.59 -11.03 23.60
CA LEU A 121 4.64 -12.40 24.12
C LEU A 121 5.88 -13.16 23.60
N LEU A 122 6.23 -13.00 22.33
CA LEU A 122 7.40 -13.60 21.73
C LEU A 122 8.70 -13.16 22.43
N LEU A 123 8.91 -11.84 22.52
CA LEU A 123 10.11 -11.28 23.13
C LEU A 123 10.20 -11.64 24.62
N ARG A 124 9.09 -11.61 25.35
CA ARG A 124 9.03 -12.01 26.74
C ARG A 124 9.36 -13.50 26.92
N GLN A 125 8.80 -14.37 26.09
CA GLN A 125 9.07 -15.81 26.11
C GLN A 125 10.54 -16.11 25.82
N ALA A 126 11.09 -15.41 24.83
CA ALA A 126 12.44 -15.64 24.34
C ALA A 126 13.52 -15.10 25.28
N THR A 127 13.28 -13.96 25.93
CA THR A 127 14.28 -13.25 26.75
C THR A 127 14.04 -13.33 28.26
N GLY A 128 12.84 -13.71 28.71
CA GLY A 128 12.42 -13.68 30.11
C GLY A 128 12.15 -12.28 30.68
N LEU A 129 12.32 -11.20 29.90
CA LEU A 129 12.23 -9.81 30.36
C LEU A 129 10.85 -9.23 29.98
N THR A 130 9.95 -9.07 30.97
CA THR A 130 8.57 -8.61 30.72
C THR A 130 8.51 -7.15 30.28
N TRP A 131 9.16 -6.23 31.02
CA TRP A 131 9.04 -4.79 30.77
C TRP A 131 9.67 -4.33 29.45
N PRO A 132 10.90 -4.70 29.09
CA PRO A 132 11.48 -4.37 27.79
C PRO A 132 10.63 -4.92 26.63
N SER A 133 10.12 -6.15 26.77
CA SER A 133 9.26 -6.77 25.75
C SER A 133 7.94 -6.02 25.57
N LEU A 134 7.30 -5.58 26.66
CA LEU A 134 6.08 -4.78 26.63
C LEU A 134 6.32 -3.43 25.95
N VAL A 135 7.43 -2.76 26.26
CA VAL A 135 7.77 -1.47 25.63
C VAL A 135 7.97 -1.63 24.12
N VAL A 136 8.65 -2.70 23.65
CA VAL A 136 8.81 -2.95 22.21
C VAL A 136 7.46 -3.27 21.55
N GLY A 137 6.60 -4.07 22.18
CA GLY A 137 5.23 -4.30 21.69
C GLY A 137 4.41 -3.02 21.61
N ALA A 138 4.53 -2.15 22.63
CA ALA A 138 3.84 -0.86 22.67
C ALA A 138 4.42 0.15 21.65
N LEU A 139 5.72 0.13 21.38
CA LEU A 139 6.33 0.91 20.31
C LEU A 139 5.81 0.46 18.94
N LEU A 140 5.68 -0.84 18.68
CA LEU A 140 5.03 -1.31 17.46
C LEU A 140 3.58 -0.82 17.40
N ALA A 141 2.82 -0.90 18.49
CA ALA A 141 1.43 -0.52 18.55
C ALA A 141 1.20 0.99 18.33
N LEU A 142 2.04 1.85 18.91
CA LEU A 142 1.76 3.28 19.07
C LEU A 142 2.69 4.20 18.28
N HIS A 143 3.61 3.66 17.48
CA HIS A 143 4.52 4.49 16.68
C HIS A 143 3.82 5.02 15.42
N PRO A 144 3.78 6.35 15.18
CA PRO A 144 2.98 6.93 14.09
C PRO A 144 3.43 6.52 12.68
N VAL A 145 4.66 6.03 12.49
CA VAL A 145 5.10 5.47 11.20
C VAL A 145 4.26 4.27 10.76
N ASN A 146 3.63 3.57 11.70
CA ASN A 146 2.81 2.39 11.42
C ASN A 146 1.39 2.73 10.97
N VAL A 147 0.99 4.00 11.03
CA VAL A 147 -0.35 4.46 10.63
C VAL A 147 -0.65 4.12 9.18
N GLU A 148 0.29 4.33 8.26
CA GLU A 148 0.11 3.97 6.84
C GLU A 148 -0.26 2.48 6.66
N SER A 149 0.41 1.59 7.40
CA SER A 149 0.16 0.14 7.33
C SER A 149 -1.20 -0.29 7.90
N VAL A 150 -1.81 0.53 8.75
CA VAL A 150 -3.05 0.20 9.47
C VAL A 150 -4.25 0.97 8.90
N ALA A 151 -4.08 2.27 8.65
CA ALA A 151 -5.13 3.16 8.18
C ALA A 151 -5.46 2.98 6.70
N TRP A 152 -4.51 2.56 5.88
CA TRP A 152 -4.76 2.27 4.48
C TRP A 152 -5.34 0.86 4.32
N ALA A 153 -6.58 0.73 3.82
CA ALA A 153 -7.27 -0.54 3.75
C ALA A 153 -6.51 -1.57 2.88
N ALA A 154 -5.99 -1.17 1.72
CA ALA A 154 -5.20 -2.02 0.82
C ALA A 154 -3.85 -2.48 1.43
N GLU A 155 -3.32 -1.79 2.44
CA GLU A 155 -2.13 -2.25 3.18
C GLU A 155 -2.43 -3.36 4.21
N ARG A 156 -3.63 -3.95 4.17
CA ARG A 156 -3.94 -5.23 4.81
C ARG A 156 -2.82 -6.24 4.66
N LYS A 157 -2.25 -6.29 3.47
CA LYS A 157 -1.09 -7.13 3.11
C LYS A 157 0.05 -7.00 4.12
N ASN A 158 0.28 -5.82 4.68
CA ASN A 158 1.38 -5.55 5.61
C ASN A 158 1.10 -6.13 7.01
N VAL A 159 -0.05 -5.80 7.59
CA VAL A 159 -0.42 -6.27 8.93
C VAL A 159 -0.71 -7.77 8.96
N LEU A 160 -1.24 -8.33 7.86
CA LEU A 160 -1.54 -9.75 7.71
C LEU A 160 -0.26 -10.59 7.54
N SER A 161 0.69 -10.15 6.70
CA SER A 161 1.98 -10.85 6.56
C SER A 161 2.78 -10.81 7.85
N MET A 162 2.72 -9.70 8.61
CA MET A 162 3.34 -9.58 9.93
C MET A 162 2.74 -10.58 10.93
N LEU A 163 1.42 -10.79 10.92
CA LEU A 163 0.79 -11.80 11.77
C LEU A 163 1.42 -13.16 11.54
N PHE A 164 1.52 -13.60 10.30
CA PHE A 164 2.12 -14.89 9.94
C PHE A 164 3.63 -14.93 10.23
N PHE A 165 4.34 -13.82 10.04
CA PHE A 165 5.75 -13.71 10.39
C PHE A 165 5.97 -13.92 11.90
N LEU A 166 5.18 -13.29 12.75
CA LEU A 166 5.27 -13.44 14.19
C LEU A 166 4.85 -14.85 14.66
N LEU A 167 3.81 -15.44 14.05
CA LEU A 167 3.42 -16.82 14.31
C LEU A 167 4.52 -17.82 13.91
N ALA A 168 5.21 -17.56 12.78
CA ALA A 168 6.37 -18.36 12.36
C ALA A 168 7.52 -18.27 13.37
N LEU A 169 7.81 -17.07 13.90
CA LEU A 169 8.81 -16.86 14.94
C LEU A 169 8.45 -17.58 16.26
N HIS A 170 7.18 -17.52 16.69
CA HIS A 170 6.70 -18.27 17.85
C HIS A 170 6.86 -19.79 17.66
N ALA A 171 6.48 -20.27 16.49
CA ALA A 171 6.63 -21.68 16.15
C ALA A 171 8.11 -22.09 16.12
N TYR A 172 8.98 -21.23 15.59
CA TYR A 172 10.42 -21.47 15.57
C TYR A 172 11.06 -21.45 16.97
N ASP A 173 10.71 -20.49 17.82
CA ASP A 173 11.16 -20.45 19.22
C ASP A 173 10.77 -21.75 19.96
N ARG A 174 9.53 -22.21 19.75
CA ARG A 174 9.06 -23.49 20.31
C ARG A 174 9.82 -24.69 19.74
N TYR A 175 10.08 -24.71 18.43
CA TYR A 175 10.89 -25.75 17.78
C TYR A 175 12.30 -25.81 18.38
N ALA A 176 12.95 -24.67 18.46
CA ALA A 176 14.31 -24.56 18.98
C ALA A 176 14.45 -25.01 20.44
N ARG A 177 13.39 -24.86 21.25
CA ARG A 177 13.37 -25.29 22.66
C ARG A 177 12.98 -26.76 22.85
N THR A 178 12.11 -27.29 21.98
CA THR A 178 11.52 -28.63 22.20
C THR A 178 12.09 -29.70 21.30
N GLY A 179 12.70 -29.34 20.16
CA GLY A 179 13.16 -30.26 19.13
C GLY A 179 12.04 -31.03 18.39
N LYS A 180 10.79 -30.73 18.68
CA LYS A 180 9.64 -31.42 18.07
C LYS A 180 9.46 -30.98 16.62
N ARG A 181 9.12 -31.89 15.72
CA ARG A 181 8.95 -31.59 14.27
C ARG A 181 7.71 -30.75 13.95
N TYR A 182 6.63 -30.88 14.72
CA TYR A 182 5.38 -30.13 14.45
C TYR A 182 5.54 -28.61 14.51
N PRO A 183 6.24 -28.00 15.47
CA PRO A 183 6.48 -26.55 15.41
C PRO A 183 7.27 -26.12 14.17
N TYR A 184 8.21 -26.93 13.70
CA TYR A 184 8.95 -26.61 12.48
C TYR A 184 8.06 -26.68 11.22
N LEU A 185 7.13 -27.63 11.14
CA LEU A 185 6.11 -27.65 10.10
C LEU A 185 5.24 -26.40 10.15
N ALA A 186 4.86 -25.96 11.36
CA ALA A 186 4.10 -24.71 11.54
C ALA A 186 4.89 -23.47 11.06
N VAL A 187 6.21 -23.41 11.26
CA VAL A 187 7.07 -22.35 10.69
C VAL A 187 6.88 -22.27 9.17
N ASN A 188 6.98 -23.42 8.47
CA ASN A 188 6.85 -23.46 7.01
C ASN A 188 5.45 -23.03 6.56
N ILE A 189 4.39 -23.50 7.23
CA ILE A 189 3.00 -23.15 6.91
C ILE A 189 2.78 -21.63 7.08
N PHE A 190 3.15 -21.07 8.23
CA PHE A 190 2.98 -19.65 8.48
C PHE A 190 3.85 -18.80 7.55
N PHE A 191 5.04 -19.27 7.21
CA PHE A 191 5.89 -18.57 6.25
C PHE A 191 5.25 -18.52 4.85
N VAL A 192 4.73 -19.64 4.35
CA VAL A 192 4.02 -19.70 3.07
C VAL A 192 2.80 -18.79 3.07
N LEU A 193 1.95 -18.84 4.11
CA LEU A 193 0.79 -17.94 4.24
C LEU A 193 1.18 -16.47 4.28
N GLY A 194 2.29 -16.17 4.94
CA GLY A 194 2.80 -14.81 5.02
C GLY A 194 3.38 -14.30 3.70
N LEU A 195 4.11 -15.13 2.94
CA LEU A 195 4.55 -14.83 1.58
C LEU A 195 3.36 -14.58 0.65
N MET A 196 2.33 -15.42 0.75
CA MET A 196 1.06 -15.26 0.02
C MET A 196 0.27 -14.01 0.47
N ALA A 197 0.61 -13.38 1.59
CA ALA A 197 0.04 -12.09 2.00
C ALA A 197 0.88 -10.91 1.49
N LYS A 198 2.20 -10.95 1.68
CA LYS A 198 3.14 -9.93 1.18
C LYS A 198 4.57 -10.49 1.09
N PRO A 199 5.24 -10.39 -0.08
CA PRO A 199 6.61 -10.88 -0.27
C PRO A 199 7.68 -10.29 0.65
N GLN A 200 7.41 -9.17 1.32
CA GLN A 200 8.36 -8.48 2.22
C GLN A 200 9.02 -9.42 3.24
N ILE A 201 8.32 -10.48 3.66
CA ILE A 201 8.82 -11.42 4.67
C ILE A 201 9.77 -12.50 4.13
N VAL A 202 10.20 -12.45 2.88
CA VAL A 202 11.26 -13.33 2.31
C VAL A 202 12.54 -13.34 3.15
N THR A 203 12.70 -12.33 3.99
CA THR A 203 13.83 -12.17 4.92
C THR A 203 13.74 -13.07 6.17
N LEU A 204 12.63 -13.77 6.41
CA LEU A 204 12.43 -14.60 7.59
C LEU A 204 13.59 -15.60 7.84
N PRO A 205 14.14 -16.34 6.85
CA PRO A 205 15.25 -17.28 7.10
C PRO A 205 16.47 -16.59 7.71
N PHE A 206 16.79 -15.37 7.28
CA PHE A 206 17.88 -14.56 7.84
C PHE A 206 17.55 -14.08 9.26
N VAL A 207 16.31 -13.66 9.50
CA VAL A 207 15.87 -13.27 10.84
C VAL A 207 15.93 -14.45 11.80
N LEU A 208 15.62 -15.67 11.39
CA LEU A 208 15.78 -16.86 12.21
C LEU A 208 17.23 -17.17 12.57
N LEU A 209 18.19 -16.86 11.68
CA LEU A 209 19.62 -16.94 12.01
C LEU A 209 20.03 -15.90 13.06
N LEU A 210 19.50 -14.67 12.96
CA LEU A 210 19.69 -13.65 14.00
C LEU A 210 19.05 -14.09 15.32
N TRP A 211 17.87 -14.72 15.28
CA TRP A 211 17.15 -15.24 16.44
C TRP A 211 17.94 -16.39 17.11
N ASP A 212 18.62 -17.23 16.32
CA ASP A 212 19.54 -18.25 16.84
C ASP A 212 20.75 -17.65 17.54
N TYR A 213 21.27 -16.48 17.07
CA TYR A 213 22.37 -15.79 17.73
C TYR A 213 21.91 -15.14 19.05
N TRP A 214 20.78 -14.46 19.04
CA TRP A 214 20.08 -13.93 20.19
C TRP A 214 18.59 -13.82 19.85
N PRO A 215 17.68 -14.22 20.74
CA PRO A 215 17.89 -14.61 22.15
C PRO A 215 18.21 -16.10 22.38
N LEU A 216 18.07 -16.98 21.38
CA LEU A 216 18.19 -18.43 21.58
C LEU A 216 19.61 -18.93 21.91
N GLN A 217 20.66 -18.20 21.54
CA GLN A 217 22.06 -18.54 21.78
C GLN A 217 22.48 -19.92 21.24
N ARG A 218 21.89 -20.34 20.11
CA ARG A 218 22.19 -21.64 19.46
C ARG A 218 23.46 -21.63 18.62
N ILE A 219 24.08 -20.46 18.36
CA ILE A 219 25.33 -20.34 17.59
C ILE A 219 26.51 -20.45 18.55
N GLY A 220 27.35 -21.48 18.37
CA GLY A 220 28.58 -21.70 19.16
C GLY A 220 29.12 -23.11 19.02
N ALA A 221 30.31 -23.35 19.61
CA ALA A 221 30.79 -24.70 19.76
C ALA A 221 29.96 -25.44 20.82
N ALA A 222 29.69 -26.71 20.58
CA ALA A 222 28.98 -27.56 21.52
C ALA A 222 29.83 -27.73 22.78
N SER A 223 29.77 -26.78 23.71
CA SER A 223 30.20 -26.99 25.07
C SER A 223 29.16 -27.85 25.74
N ALA A 224 29.59 -28.98 26.31
CA ALA A 224 28.72 -29.89 27.05
C ALA A 224 28.18 -29.20 28.32
N ALA A 225 27.26 -28.27 28.16
CA ALA A 225 26.44 -27.77 29.25
C ALA A 225 25.44 -28.87 29.60
N ALA A 226 25.80 -29.70 30.55
CA ALA A 226 24.98 -30.75 31.10
C ALA A 226 23.65 -30.19 31.56
N GLY A 227 22.54 -30.65 30.92
CA GLY A 227 21.19 -30.34 31.35
C GLY A 227 20.30 -29.56 30.37
N LEU A 228 20.79 -29.05 29.24
CA LEU A 228 19.94 -28.44 28.22
C LEU A 228 19.30 -29.52 27.32
N PRO A 229 18.01 -29.36 26.90
CA PRO A 229 17.40 -30.21 25.88
C PRO A 229 18.29 -30.23 24.62
N ALA A 230 18.46 -31.39 23.98
CA ALA A 230 19.34 -31.56 22.81
C ALA A 230 19.03 -30.58 21.65
N ALA A 231 17.81 -30.07 21.57
CA ALA A 231 17.40 -29.07 20.59
C ALA A 231 17.90 -27.65 20.90
N SER A 232 18.13 -27.33 22.18
CA SER A 232 18.65 -26.02 22.64
C SER A 232 20.19 -26.00 22.69
N ALA A 233 20.86 -27.12 22.40
CA ALA A 233 22.32 -27.19 22.41
C ALA A 233 22.92 -26.30 21.29
N PRO A 234 24.09 -25.66 21.57
CA PRO A 234 24.82 -24.92 20.55
C PRO A 234 25.07 -25.78 19.30
N ARG A 235 24.88 -25.20 18.13
CA ARG A 235 25.07 -25.84 16.84
C ARG A 235 26.05 -25.05 15.98
N SER A 236 26.70 -25.71 15.03
CA SER A 236 27.52 -24.99 14.06
C SER A 236 26.66 -24.08 13.20
N PHE A 237 27.18 -22.94 12.77
CA PHE A 237 26.50 -22.01 11.89
C PHE A 237 26.02 -22.70 10.59
N ARG A 238 26.87 -23.59 10.02
CA ARG A 238 26.50 -24.37 8.82
C ARG A 238 25.25 -25.22 9.06
N TYR A 239 25.14 -25.90 10.19
CA TYR A 239 23.96 -26.69 10.53
C TYR A 239 22.70 -25.82 10.57
N LEU A 240 22.78 -24.66 11.22
CA LEU A 240 21.64 -23.73 11.32
C LEU A 240 21.20 -23.16 9.96
N VAL A 241 22.15 -22.95 9.04
CA VAL A 241 21.81 -22.58 7.64
C VAL A 241 21.11 -23.75 6.93
N TRP A 242 21.64 -24.97 7.04
CA TRP A 242 21.01 -26.15 6.43
C TRP A 242 19.61 -26.44 7.01
N GLU A 243 19.41 -26.22 8.31
CA GLU A 243 18.09 -26.33 8.96
C GLU A 243 17.05 -25.41 8.31
N LYS A 244 17.46 -24.27 7.79
CA LYS A 244 16.60 -23.27 7.17
C LYS A 244 16.54 -23.36 5.65
N LEU A 245 17.21 -24.34 5.04
CA LEU A 245 17.21 -24.52 3.58
C LEU A 245 15.80 -24.57 2.96
N PRO A 246 14.80 -25.28 3.53
CA PRO A 246 13.44 -25.27 2.99
C PRO A 246 12.85 -23.85 2.93
N LEU A 247 13.11 -23.01 3.94
CA LEU A 247 12.64 -21.63 4.00
C LEU A 247 13.36 -20.75 2.95
N PHE A 248 14.66 -20.96 2.72
CA PHE A 248 15.39 -20.27 1.64
C PHE A 248 14.84 -20.63 0.26
N ILE A 249 14.48 -21.90 0.04
CA ILE A 249 13.87 -22.35 -1.22
C ILE A 249 12.51 -21.67 -1.42
N LEU A 250 11.66 -21.63 -0.38
CA LEU A 250 10.36 -20.95 -0.43
C LEU A 250 10.52 -19.45 -0.70
N ALA A 251 11.47 -18.79 -0.03
CA ALA A 251 11.77 -17.38 -0.27
C ALA A 251 12.23 -17.11 -1.71
N ALA A 252 13.10 -17.97 -2.26
CA ALA A 252 13.56 -17.86 -3.64
C ALA A 252 12.41 -18.08 -4.65
N ALA A 253 11.55 -19.07 -4.41
CA ALA A 253 10.39 -19.34 -5.25
C ALA A 253 9.42 -18.16 -5.29
N ASP A 254 9.07 -17.61 -4.12
CA ASP A 254 8.22 -16.42 -4.00
C ASP A 254 8.85 -15.19 -4.67
N SER A 255 10.16 -14.99 -4.53
CA SER A 255 10.87 -13.89 -5.19
C SER A 255 10.76 -13.98 -6.72
N VAL A 256 10.82 -15.19 -7.29
CA VAL A 256 10.61 -15.40 -8.73
C VAL A 256 9.19 -15.05 -9.12
N VAL A 257 8.18 -15.54 -8.39
CA VAL A 257 6.76 -15.22 -8.63
C VAL A 257 6.53 -13.72 -8.55
N THR A 258 7.09 -13.05 -7.53
CA THR A 258 6.99 -11.60 -7.36
C THR A 258 7.58 -10.84 -8.56
N VAL A 259 8.78 -11.22 -9.03
CA VAL A 259 9.40 -10.56 -10.20
C VAL A 259 8.53 -10.76 -11.46
N VAL A 260 7.97 -11.96 -11.67
CA VAL A 260 7.06 -12.24 -12.78
C VAL A 260 5.80 -11.36 -12.69
N ALA A 261 5.16 -11.30 -11.53
CA ALA A 261 3.97 -10.49 -11.30
C ALA A 261 4.24 -9.00 -11.55
N GLN A 262 5.34 -8.48 -11.00
CA GLN A 262 5.73 -7.08 -11.15
C GLN A 262 6.05 -6.71 -12.60
N ARG A 263 6.68 -7.63 -13.37
CA ARG A 263 6.91 -7.43 -14.81
C ARG A 263 5.61 -7.43 -15.60
N ALA A 264 4.69 -8.34 -15.28
CA ALA A 264 3.36 -8.36 -15.88
C ALA A 264 2.57 -7.06 -15.64
N GLY A 265 2.71 -6.48 -14.44
CA GLY A 265 2.13 -5.19 -14.08
C GLY A 265 2.88 -3.96 -14.60
N LYS A 266 4.03 -4.13 -15.30
CA LYS A 266 4.89 -3.01 -15.77
C LYS A 266 5.30 -2.02 -14.67
N THR A 267 5.42 -2.48 -13.43
CA THR A 267 5.70 -1.64 -12.27
C THR A 267 7.19 -1.49 -11.97
N VAL A 268 8.03 -2.39 -12.51
CA VAL A 268 9.49 -2.36 -12.34
C VAL A 268 10.11 -1.34 -13.27
N ARG A 269 10.81 -0.38 -12.68
CA ARG A 269 11.56 0.62 -13.44
C ARG A 269 12.84 0.03 -14.03
N THR A 270 13.12 0.34 -15.27
CA THR A 270 14.33 -0.07 -15.98
C THR A 270 15.58 0.62 -15.44
N PHE A 271 16.76 0.13 -15.80
CA PHE A 271 18.02 0.80 -15.44
C PHE A 271 18.26 2.07 -16.27
N THR A 272 17.58 2.24 -17.38
CA THR A 272 17.59 3.47 -18.18
C THR A 272 16.75 4.56 -17.54
N GLU A 273 15.59 4.22 -16.96
CA GLU A 273 14.75 5.18 -16.23
C GLU A 273 15.35 5.57 -14.88
N VAL A 274 15.94 4.62 -14.16
CA VAL A 274 16.59 4.86 -12.86
C VAL A 274 17.94 4.17 -12.84
N PRO A 275 19.03 4.91 -13.09
CA PRO A 275 20.39 4.37 -13.08
C PRO A 275 20.77 3.71 -11.75
N VAL A 276 21.67 2.72 -11.80
CA VAL A 276 22.16 2.00 -10.61
C VAL A 276 22.72 2.96 -9.55
N THR A 277 23.43 4.00 -9.98
CA THR A 277 23.98 5.03 -9.07
C THR A 277 22.88 5.71 -8.27
N ALA A 278 21.81 6.18 -8.92
CA ALA A 278 20.68 6.83 -8.27
C ALA A 278 19.93 5.87 -7.30
N ARG A 279 19.86 4.57 -7.64
CA ARG A 279 19.31 3.55 -6.73
C ARG A 279 20.15 3.40 -5.47
N LEU A 280 21.48 3.27 -5.61
CA LEU A 280 22.40 3.12 -4.48
C LEU A 280 22.43 4.38 -3.60
N GLU A 281 22.46 5.57 -4.20
CA GLU A 281 22.34 6.84 -3.47
C GLU A 281 21.07 6.86 -2.62
N ASN A 282 19.92 6.50 -3.22
CA ASN A 282 18.64 6.44 -2.51
C ASN A 282 18.67 5.40 -1.39
N VAL A 283 19.23 4.20 -1.61
CA VAL A 283 19.31 3.12 -0.61
C VAL A 283 19.98 3.62 0.67
N PHE A 284 21.19 4.17 0.57
CA PHE A 284 21.93 4.60 1.75
C PHE A 284 21.26 5.77 2.48
N VAL A 285 20.79 6.77 1.73
CA VAL A 285 20.10 7.91 2.33
C VAL A 285 18.78 7.49 2.96
N SER A 286 18.03 6.56 2.36
CA SER A 286 16.77 6.05 2.93
C SER A 286 16.98 5.31 4.24
N TYR A 287 18.03 4.50 4.40
CA TYR A 287 18.35 3.88 5.70
C TYR A 287 18.49 4.93 6.82
N VAL A 288 19.20 6.02 6.54
CA VAL A 288 19.39 7.11 7.52
C VAL A 288 18.08 7.84 7.79
N ARG A 289 17.27 8.09 6.75
CA ARG A 289 15.93 8.69 6.90
C ARG A 289 15.03 7.83 7.75
N TYR A 290 15.04 6.50 7.59
CA TYR A 290 14.27 5.59 8.45
C TYR A 290 14.75 5.62 9.91
N ILE A 291 16.06 5.68 10.18
CA ILE A 291 16.57 5.87 11.54
C ILE A 291 16.04 7.18 12.13
N GLY A 292 16.08 8.26 11.33
CA GLY A 292 15.52 9.54 11.74
C GLY A 292 14.03 9.45 12.10
N LYS A 293 13.23 8.78 11.27
CA LYS A 293 11.79 8.58 11.53
C LYS A 293 11.50 7.66 12.71
N ALA A 294 12.37 6.70 13.01
CA ALA A 294 12.23 5.86 14.19
C ALA A 294 12.47 6.63 15.50
N LEU A 295 13.32 7.66 15.49
CA LEU A 295 13.63 8.49 16.64
C LEU A 295 12.73 9.73 16.73
N TRP A 296 12.38 10.32 15.60
CA TRP A 296 11.59 11.52 15.48
C TRP A 296 10.60 11.41 14.31
N PRO A 297 9.42 10.83 14.55
CA PRO A 297 8.43 10.55 13.51
C PRO A 297 7.67 11.81 13.08
N SER A 298 8.33 12.66 12.31
CA SER A 298 7.76 13.87 11.72
C SER A 298 7.73 13.81 10.20
N ARG A 299 6.89 14.64 9.57
CA ARG A 299 6.75 14.74 8.11
C ARG A 299 6.49 13.37 7.45
N LEU A 300 5.60 12.57 8.08
CA LEU A 300 5.15 11.29 7.54
C LEU A 300 4.20 11.55 6.36
N SER A 301 4.37 10.80 5.26
CA SER A 301 3.64 11.03 4.02
C SER A 301 3.27 9.72 3.33
N ALA A 302 2.11 9.68 2.70
CA ALA A 302 1.71 8.55 1.85
C ALA A 302 2.61 8.35 0.62
N MET A 303 3.29 9.44 0.17
CA MET A 303 4.18 9.42 -0.99
C MET A 303 5.41 10.30 -0.74
N TYR A 304 6.58 9.71 -0.91
CA TYR A 304 7.86 10.42 -0.92
C TYR A 304 8.41 10.44 -2.35
N PRO A 305 8.30 11.57 -3.05
CA PRO A 305 8.69 11.66 -4.45
C PRO A 305 10.19 11.45 -4.64
N ARG A 306 10.55 11.00 -5.83
CA ARG A 306 11.96 10.96 -6.22
C ARG A 306 12.44 12.38 -6.54
N PRO A 307 13.60 12.79 -6.03
CA PRO A 307 14.20 14.05 -6.41
C PRO A 307 14.40 14.12 -7.93
N ALA A 308 14.12 15.26 -8.54
CA ALA A 308 14.37 15.48 -9.97
C ALA A 308 15.88 15.41 -10.31
N ASN A 309 16.71 15.79 -9.34
CA ASN A 309 18.18 15.77 -9.47
C ASN A 309 18.79 14.65 -8.60
N SER A 310 20.05 14.29 -8.90
CA SER A 310 20.84 13.40 -8.03
C SER A 310 20.93 13.96 -6.61
N LEU A 311 20.99 13.07 -5.63
CA LEU A 311 21.16 13.49 -4.25
C LEU A 311 22.52 14.16 -4.04
N PRO A 312 22.63 15.20 -3.20
CA PRO A 312 23.92 15.83 -2.91
C PRO A 312 24.94 14.81 -2.38
N ALA A 313 26.14 14.81 -2.95
CA ALA A 313 27.18 13.82 -2.64
C ALA A 313 27.49 13.74 -1.12
N TRP A 314 27.43 14.88 -0.40
CA TRP A 314 27.64 14.89 1.06
C TRP A 314 26.58 14.11 1.83
N GLN A 315 25.32 14.08 1.34
CA GLN A 315 24.27 13.26 1.97
C GLN A 315 24.55 11.77 1.79
N VAL A 316 24.97 11.37 0.60
CA VAL A 316 25.29 9.96 0.29
C VAL A 316 26.49 9.51 1.09
N VAL A 317 27.61 10.27 1.06
CA VAL A 317 28.83 9.95 1.81
C VAL A 317 28.57 9.94 3.31
N GLY A 318 27.84 10.94 3.82
CA GLY A 318 27.45 11.00 5.23
C GLY A 318 26.57 9.81 5.66
N ALA A 319 25.62 9.39 4.80
CA ALA A 319 24.77 8.23 5.07
C ALA A 319 25.58 6.93 5.12
N VAL A 320 26.47 6.71 4.15
CA VAL A 320 27.37 5.55 4.11
C VAL A 320 28.25 5.54 5.36
N ALA A 321 28.90 6.67 5.68
CA ALA A 321 29.77 6.79 6.85
C ALA A 321 29.01 6.49 8.16
N LEU A 322 27.78 7.00 8.32
CA LEU A 322 26.96 6.76 9.50
C LEU A 322 26.57 5.28 9.63
N ILE A 323 26.14 4.64 8.54
CA ILE A 323 25.76 3.22 8.53
C ILE A 323 26.99 2.36 8.89
N LEU A 324 28.15 2.66 8.31
CA LEU A 324 29.40 1.97 8.62
C LEU A 324 29.82 2.18 10.07
N LEU A 325 29.75 3.42 10.56
CA LEU A 325 30.08 3.74 11.96
C LEU A 325 29.19 2.95 12.94
N ILE A 326 27.86 2.98 12.74
CA ILE A 326 26.93 2.22 13.60
C ILE A 326 27.23 0.73 13.50
N SER A 327 27.50 0.19 12.31
CA SER A 327 27.83 -1.23 12.13
C SER A 327 29.10 -1.62 12.86
N VAL A 328 30.15 -0.80 12.78
CA VAL A 328 31.42 -1.02 13.51
C VAL A 328 31.20 -0.96 15.03
N LEU A 329 30.48 0.03 15.52
CA LEU A 329 30.16 0.17 16.94
C LEU A 329 29.36 -1.02 17.47
N VAL A 330 28.33 -1.45 16.73
CA VAL A 330 27.51 -2.61 17.08
C VAL A 330 28.35 -3.90 17.12
N LEU A 331 29.24 -4.09 16.16
CA LEU A 331 30.14 -5.23 16.13
C LEU A 331 31.24 -5.14 17.23
N ARG A 332 31.68 -3.95 17.60
CA ARG A 332 32.61 -3.72 18.71
C ARG A 332 31.98 -4.10 20.05
N TRP A 333 30.65 -3.88 20.20
CA TRP A 333 29.89 -4.23 21.40
C TRP A 333 29.08 -5.53 21.21
N ARG A 334 29.57 -6.46 20.40
CA ARG A 334 28.89 -7.73 20.09
C ARG A 334 28.59 -8.61 21.32
N ASP A 335 29.25 -8.38 22.45
CA ASP A 335 28.94 -9.07 23.71
C ASP A 335 27.53 -8.72 24.19
N ARG A 336 27.04 -7.53 23.87
CA ARG A 336 25.64 -7.11 24.01
C ARG A 336 24.84 -7.58 22.78
N ARG A 337 24.59 -8.89 22.66
CA ARG A 337 24.10 -9.59 21.47
C ARG A 337 22.82 -8.99 20.86
N TYR A 338 21.99 -8.32 21.66
CA TYR A 338 20.77 -7.62 21.17
C TYR A 338 21.10 -6.45 20.22
N LEU A 339 22.28 -5.82 20.32
CA LEU A 339 22.69 -4.73 19.43
C LEU A 339 22.90 -5.21 17.98
N PRO A 340 23.79 -6.20 17.70
CA PRO A 340 23.94 -6.71 16.34
C PRO A 340 22.64 -7.32 15.80
N VAL A 341 21.86 -8.03 16.63
CA VAL A 341 20.60 -8.59 16.17
C VAL A 341 19.62 -7.49 15.76
N GLY A 342 19.42 -6.49 16.59
CA GLY A 342 18.51 -5.39 16.27
C GLY A 342 18.95 -4.59 15.04
N TRP A 343 20.26 -4.31 14.93
CA TRP A 343 20.82 -3.57 13.80
C TRP A 343 20.71 -4.34 12.47
N PHE A 344 21.16 -5.60 12.44
CA PHE A 344 21.11 -6.41 11.22
C PHE A 344 19.69 -6.89 10.88
N TRP A 345 18.79 -7.01 11.86
CA TRP A 345 17.37 -7.14 11.60
C TRP A 345 16.85 -5.93 10.81
N PHE A 346 17.09 -4.69 11.30
CA PHE A 346 16.68 -3.47 10.62
C PHE A 346 17.25 -3.40 9.20
N LEU A 347 18.55 -3.54 9.04
CA LEU A 347 19.18 -3.48 7.72
C LEU A 347 18.66 -4.58 6.79
N GLY A 348 18.63 -5.83 7.26
CA GLY A 348 18.31 -7.00 6.43
C GLY A 348 16.86 -7.06 6.02
N THR A 349 15.91 -6.75 6.91
CA THR A 349 14.48 -6.81 6.60
C THR A 349 14.00 -5.66 5.73
N LEU A 350 14.75 -4.56 5.63
CA LEU A 350 14.45 -3.45 4.74
C LEU A 350 14.95 -3.68 3.29
N VAL A 351 15.91 -4.60 3.07
CA VAL A 351 16.52 -4.88 1.76
C VAL A 351 15.50 -5.07 0.63
N PRO A 352 14.43 -5.86 0.79
CA PRO A 352 13.47 -6.07 -0.30
C PRO A 352 12.71 -4.80 -0.71
N MET A 353 12.59 -3.81 0.18
CA MET A 353 11.77 -2.62 0.01
C MET A 353 12.57 -1.32 -0.11
N ILE A 354 13.90 -1.34 0.12
CA ILE A 354 14.73 -0.14 0.18
C ILE A 354 14.95 0.52 -1.20
N GLY A 355 14.57 -0.16 -2.30
CA GLY A 355 14.66 0.42 -3.65
C GLY A 355 15.86 -0.05 -4.47
N ILE A 356 16.53 -1.16 -4.10
CA ILE A 356 17.54 -1.84 -4.97
C ILE A 356 16.87 -2.26 -6.27
N ILE A 357 15.70 -2.92 -6.17
CA ILE A 357 14.77 -3.10 -7.28
C ILE A 357 13.72 -2.00 -7.12
N THR A 358 13.72 -1.05 -8.03
CA THR A 358 12.80 0.09 -7.94
C THR A 358 11.44 -0.32 -8.52
N VAL A 359 10.42 -0.26 -7.67
CA VAL A 359 9.02 -0.48 -8.02
C VAL A 359 8.25 0.80 -7.71
N GLY A 360 7.52 1.31 -8.70
CA GLY A 360 6.77 2.56 -8.55
C GLY A 360 7.65 3.83 -8.54
N GLU A 361 7.08 4.94 -8.08
CA GLU A 361 7.68 6.27 -8.14
C GLU A 361 8.29 6.75 -6.82
N GLN A 362 7.98 6.07 -5.72
CA GLN A 362 8.43 6.48 -4.39
C GLN A 362 9.90 6.12 -4.14
N THR A 363 10.59 6.97 -3.39
CA THR A 363 11.93 6.71 -2.89
C THR A 363 11.94 5.87 -1.62
N MET A 364 10.91 6.04 -0.79
CA MET A 364 10.66 5.33 0.47
C MET A 364 9.17 5.36 0.76
N ALA A 365 8.71 4.57 1.75
CA ALA A 365 7.34 4.61 2.25
C ALA A 365 7.33 4.27 3.74
N ASP A 366 6.48 4.92 4.54
CA ASP A 366 6.43 4.69 5.98
C ASP A 366 6.00 3.24 6.29
N ARG A 367 5.12 2.65 5.48
CA ARG A 367 4.70 1.23 5.56
C ARG A 367 5.84 0.21 5.46
N TYR A 368 6.97 0.57 4.84
CA TYR A 368 8.12 -0.34 4.74
C TYR A 368 8.86 -0.49 6.08
N ALA A 369 8.66 0.43 7.02
CA ALA A 369 9.28 0.41 8.35
C ALA A 369 8.64 -0.59 9.32
N TYR A 370 7.43 -1.11 9.03
CA TYR A 370 6.61 -1.90 9.95
C TYR A 370 7.33 -3.12 10.53
N LEU A 371 8.02 -3.90 9.71
CA LEU A 371 8.84 -5.03 10.14
C LEU A 371 10.26 -4.62 10.59
N PRO A 372 11.00 -3.76 9.86
CA PRO A 372 12.36 -3.40 10.21
C PRO A 372 12.50 -2.68 11.55
N PHE A 373 11.55 -1.84 11.93
CA PHE A 373 11.65 -1.06 13.17
C PHE A 373 11.63 -1.91 14.44
N ILE A 374 11.12 -3.15 14.39
CA ILE A 374 11.24 -4.09 15.52
C ILE A 374 12.71 -4.26 15.94
N GLY A 375 13.61 -4.39 14.96
CA GLY A 375 15.04 -4.50 15.23
C GLY A 375 15.60 -3.28 15.95
N LEU A 376 15.29 -2.06 15.47
CA LEU A 376 15.72 -0.82 16.12
C LEU A 376 15.12 -0.69 17.52
N PHE A 377 13.84 -0.99 17.69
CA PHE A 377 13.19 -0.93 19.00
C PHE A 377 13.82 -1.91 19.99
N VAL A 378 14.15 -3.13 19.55
CA VAL A 378 14.87 -4.09 20.38
C VAL A 378 16.24 -3.54 20.77
N ALA A 379 17.05 -3.07 19.83
CA ALA A 379 18.37 -2.54 20.13
C ALA A 379 18.33 -1.38 21.14
N VAL A 380 17.42 -0.42 20.92
CA VAL A 380 17.25 0.78 21.76
C VAL A 380 16.73 0.41 23.14
N VAL A 381 15.64 -0.36 23.22
CA VAL A 381 14.99 -0.66 24.52
C VAL A 381 15.87 -1.52 25.40
N TRP A 382 16.52 -2.57 24.86
CA TRP A 382 17.48 -3.39 25.62
C TRP A 382 18.74 -2.59 25.98
N GLY A 383 19.21 -1.71 25.08
CA GLY A 383 20.33 -0.81 25.35
C GLY A 383 20.05 0.14 26.51
N LEU A 384 18.91 0.83 26.46
CA LEU A 384 18.47 1.74 27.53
C LEU A 384 18.25 0.99 28.85
N ASN A 385 17.66 -0.21 28.80
CA ASN A 385 17.48 -1.03 30.00
C ASN A 385 18.81 -1.45 30.62
N ALA A 386 19.83 -1.80 29.81
CA ALA A 386 21.18 -2.14 30.30
C ALA A 386 21.85 -0.93 30.97
N VAL A 387 21.89 0.22 30.28
CA VAL A 387 22.46 1.47 30.81
C VAL A 387 21.76 1.89 32.10
N ALA A 388 20.45 1.87 32.13
CA ALA A 388 19.66 2.24 33.30
C ALA A 388 19.90 1.28 34.49
N SER A 389 20.21 0.01 34.22
CA SER A 389 20.56 -0.96 35.26
C SER A 389 21.98 -0.72 35.81
N GLU A 390 22.95 -0.46 34.93
CA GLU A 390 24.32 -0.10 35.31
C GLU A 390 24.36 1.15 36.20
N HIS A 391 23.57 2.19 35.88
CA HIS A 391 23.50 3.44 36.64
C HIS A 391 22.50 3.39 37.80
N ARG A 392 21.93 2.23 38.11
CA ARG A 392 20.98 2.00 39.20
C ARG A 392 19.77 2.96 39.18
N ILE A 393 19.33 3.38 37.99
CA ILE A 393 18.14 4.23 37.85
C ILE A 393 16.91 3.49 38.41
N ARG A 394 16.14 4.13 39.29
CA ARG A 394 14.97 3.52 39.92
C ARG A 394 13.92 3.15 38.86
N ASN A 395 13.29 1.99 39.04
CA ASN A 395 12.29 1.47 38.08
C ASN A 395 11.12 2.44 37.85
N VAL A 396 10.74 3.27 38.83
CA VAL A 396 9.68 4.27 38.69
C VAL A 396 10.03 5.33 37.64
N TRP A 397 11.29 5.78 37.58
CA TRP A 397 11.73 6.76 36.59
C TRP A 397 11.80 6.14 35.18
N ARG A 398 12.25 4.87 35.08
CA ARG A 398 12.28 4.13 33.81
C ARG A 398 10.84 3.95 33.27
N ALA A 399 9.93 3.53 34.14
CA ALA A 399 8.52 3.35 33.78
C ALA A 399 7.87 4.69 33.38
N GLY A 400 8.10 5.75 34.15
CA GLY A 400 7.58 7.09 33.86
C GLY A 400 8.06 7.62 32.51
N ALA A 401 9.37 7.48 32.20
CA ALA A 401 9.93 7.88 30.91
C ALA A 401 9.34 7.06 29.74
N ALA A 402 9.21 5.74 29.90
CA ALA A 402 8.62 4.89 28.87
C ALA A 402 7.15 5.25 28.62
N VAL A 403 6.36 5.43 29.67
CA VAL A 403 4.94 5.83 29.57
C VAL A 403 4.81 7.19 28.88
N LEU A 404 5.65 8.17 29.26
CA LEU A 404 5.62 9.51 28.63
C LEU A 404 5.90 9.42 27.12
N VAL A 405 6.95 8.68 26.73
CA VAL A 405 7.27 8.48 25.30
C VAL A 405 6.12 7.80 24.57
N LEU A 406 5.52 6.75 25.14
CA LEU A 406 4.42 6.01 24.53
C LEU A 406 3.15 6.89 24.41
N ILE A 407 2.86 7.74 25.38
CA ILE A 407 1.75 8.70 25.27
C ILE A 407 2.01 9.71 24.16
N ILE A 408 3.21 10.28 24.08
CA ILE A 408 3.58 11.21 23.00
C ILE A 408 3.43 10.54 21.64
N LEU A 409 3.96 9.33 21.46
CA LEU A 409 3.84 8.58 20.21
C LEU A 409 2.37 8.24 19.89
N GLY A 410 1.59 7.85 20.90
CA GLY A 410 0.15 7.61 20.73
C GLY A 410 -0.61 8.87 20.28
N CYS A 411 -0.34 10.02 20.87
CA CYS A 411 -0.93 11.30 20.44
C CYS A 411 -0.52 11.67 18.99
N LEU A 412 0.74 11.42 18.62
CA LEU A 412 1.21 11.62 17.25
C LEU A 412 0.55 10.62 16.29
N THR A 413 0.32 9.39 16.70
CA THR A 413 -0.43 8.37 15.94
C THR A 413 -1.87 8.81 15.72
N TYR A 414 -2.56 9.25 16.77
CA TYR A 414 -3.91 9.79 16.68
C TYR A 414 -4.00 10.96 15.70
N ARG A 415 -3.03 11.89 15.76
CA ARG A 415 -2.93 13.01 14.81
C ARG A 415 -2.65 12.52 13.39
N GLN A 416 -1.75 11.55 13.21
CA GLN A 416 -1.39 11.01 11.89
C GLN A 416 -2.58 10.30 11.23
N LEU A 417 -3.43 9.61 12.01
CA LEU A 417 -4.66 8.97 11.52
C LEU A 417 -5.62 9.96 10.89
N TRP A 418 -5.70 11.18 11.42
CA TRP A 418 -6.56 12.21 10.88
C TRP A 418 -6.21 12.57 9.43
N TYR A 419 -4.94 12.47 9.04
CA TYR A 419 -4.51 12.72 7.66
C TYR A 419 -4.93 11.60 6.69
N TRP A 420 -5.34 10.44 7.20
CA TRP A 420 -5.83 9.30 6.43
C TRP A 420 -7.36 9.22 6.38
N HIS A 421 -8.07 10.30 6.75
CA HIS A 421 -9.51 10.32 6.80
C HIS A 421 -10.17 10.18 5.42
N ASP A 422 -9.67 10.93 4.42
CA ASP A 422 -10.13 10.94 3.03
C ASP A 422 -9.01 11.36 2.07
N ASP A 423 -9.27 11.24 0.76
CA ASP A 423 -8.31 11.57 -0.29
C ASP A 423 -7.83 13.02 -0.21
N GLU A 424 -8.72 14.01 -0.02
CA GLU A 424 -8.34 15.41 0.01
C GLU A 424 -7.38 15.71 1.18
N THR A 425 -7.74 15.25 2.37
CA THR A 425 -6.94 15.45 3.58
C THR A 425 -5.57 14.80 3.47
N LEU A 426 -5.52 13.57 2.92
CA LEU A 426 -4.29 12.82 2.72
C LEU A 426 -3.32 13.54 1.79
N TRP A 427 -3.81 13.93 0.59
CA TRP A 427 -2.93 14.51 -0.42
C TRP A 427 -2.54 15.95 -0.12
N ARG A 428 -3.42 16.75 0.52
CA ARG A 428 -3.04 18.06 1.06
C ARG A 428 -1.94 17.95 2.12
N HIS A 429 -2.05 16.96 3.01
CA HIS A 429 -0.99 16.70 3.98
C HIS A 429 0.32 16.30 3.31
N ALA A 430 0.28 15.41 2.31
CA ALA A 430 1.46 15.00 1.56
C ALA A 430 2.17 16.20 0.91
N LEU A 431 1.42 17.13 0.30
CA LEU A 431 1.97 18.37 -0.27
C LEU A 431 2.59 19.30 0.79
N ASN A 432 2.01 19.35 1.99
CA ASN A 432 2.53 20.19 3.08
C ASN A 432 3.86 19.67 3.68
N VAL A 433 4.17 18.38 3.54
CA VAL A 433 5.34 17.76 4.17
C VAL A 433 6.41 17.29 3.20
N THR A 434 6.12 17.34 1.90
CA THR A 434 7.06 16.96 0.82
C THR A 434 7.16 18.07 -0.22
N GLU A 435 8.28 18.12 -0.93
CA GLU A 435 8.52 19.08 -2.01
C GLU A 435 8.55 18.34 -3.36
N GLY A 436 8.10 19.00 -4.43
CA GLY A 436 8.11 18.44 -5.79
C GLY A 436 7.28 17.18 -5.96
N ASN A 437 6.19 17.04 -5.19
CA ASN A 437 5.38 15.84 -5.15
C ASN A 437 4.26 15.89 -6.20
N TYR A 438 4.64 15.64 -7.44
CA TYR A 438 3.70 15.63 -8.56
C TYR A 438 2.57 14.59 -8.39
N MET A 439 2.85 13.43 -7.77
CA MET A 439 1.83 12.41 -7.51
C MET A 439 0.76 12.91 -6.51
N ALA A 440 1.19 13.64 -5.48
CA ALA A 440 0.24 14.22 -4.52
C ALA A 440 -0.62 15.32 -5.18
N HIS A 441 -0.04 16.16 -6.04
CA HIS A 441 -0.81 17.11 -6.84
C HIS A 441 -1.84 16.40 -7.74
N ASN A 442 -1.41 15.37 -8.49
CA ASN A 442 -2.30 14.60 -9.36
C ASN A 442 -3.45 13.94 -8.59
N ASN A 443 -3.14 13.28 -7.46
CA ASN A 443 -4.17 12.58 -6.70
C ASN A 443 -5.11 13.56 -5.97
N LEU A 444 -4.60 14.71 -5.53
CA LEU A 444 -5.43 15.79 -4.98
C LEU A 444 -6.39 16.33 -6.06
N ALA A 445 -5.89 16.52 -7.29
CA ALA A 445 -6.72 16.95 -8.40
C ALA A 445 -7.86 15.96 -8.67
N ILE A 446 -7.58 14.65 -8.69
CA ILE A 446 -8.60 13.60 -8.84
C ILE A 446 -9.63 13.66 -7.70
N ALA A 447 -9.17 13.85 -6.46
CA ALA A 447 -10.05 13.98 -5.29
C ALA A 447 -10.98 15.19 -5.40
N LEU A 448 -10.43 16.36 -5.74
CA LEU A 448 -11.18 17.61 -5.93
C LEU A 448 -12.21 17.50 -7.06
N ALA A 449 -11.83 16.86 -8.16
CA ALA A 449 -12.70 16.63 -9.29
C ALA A 449 -13.93 15.75 -8.93
N LYS A 450 -13.72 14.70 -8.12
CA LYS A 450 -14.82 13.87 -7.60
C LYS A 450 -15.76 14.65 -6.68
N LEU A 451 -15.25 15.64 -5.97
CA LEU A 451 -16.04 16.56 -5.13
C LEU A 451 -16.75 17.66 -5.95
N GLY A 452 -16.62 17.67 -7.28
CA GLY A 452 -17.19 18.69 -8.16
C GLY A 452 -16.41 20.01 -8.19
N ARG A 453 -15.25 20.09 -7.52
CA ARG A 453 -14.39 21.30 -7.46
C ARG A 453 -13.39 21.30 -8.63
N SER A 454 -13.93 21.38 -9.85
CA SER A 454 -13.17 21.20 -11.09
C SER A 454 -12.10 22.27 -11.29
N GLU A 455 -12.35 23.54 -10.95
CA GLU A 455 -11.37 24.63 -11.05
C GLU A 455 -10.13 24.37 -10.18
N GLU A 456 -10.34 23.97 -8.93
CA GLU A 456 -9.21 23.61 -8.05
C GLU A 456 -8.48 22.35 -8.54
N ALA A 457 -9.20 21.41 -9.15
CA ALA A 457 -8.59 20.22 -9.74
C ALA A 457 -7.63 20.58 -10.89
N VAL A 458 -8.04 21.48 -11.78
CA VAL A 458 -7.20 21.98 -12.88
C VAL A 458 -5.90 22.58 -12.34
N VAL A 459 -5.97 23.49 -11.37
CA VAL A 459 -4.77 24.08 -10.74
C VAL A 459 -3.81 23.02 -10.20
N GLN A 460 -4.35 21.95 -9.62
CA GLN A 460 -3.52 20.85 -9.10
C GLN A 460 -2.93 19.99 -10.23
N PHE A 461 -3.66 19.72 -11.30
CA PHE A 461 -3.14 19.01 -12.47
C PHE A 461 -2.03 19.83 -13.18
N GLU A 462 -2.20 21.13 -13.36
CA GLU A 462 -1.18 22.02 -13.90
C GLU A 462 0.10 22.00 -13.05
N ALA A 463 -0.03 22.13 -11.73
CA ALA A 463 1.09 22.04 -10.81
C ALA A 463 1.82 20.70 -10.93
N ALA A 464 1.07 19.62 -11.13
CA ALA A 464 1.61 18.29 -11.33
C ALA A 464 2.39 18.19 -12.66
N THR A 465 1.84 18.66 -13.76
CA THR A 465 2.49 18.65 -15.10
C THR A 465 3.73 19.51 -15.16
N ALA A 466 3.75 20.63 -14.44
CA ALA A 466 4.94 21.49 -14.32
C ALA A 466 6.11 20.81 -13.60
N LEU A 467 5.83 19.89 -12.68
CA LEU A 467 6.85 19.19 -11.89
C LEU A 467 7.41 17.94 -12.58
N HIS A 468 6.65 17.32 -13.44
CA HIS A 468 7.03 16.06 -14.07
C HIS A 468 6.43 15.93 -15.47
N LYS A 469 7.22 15.43 -16.43
CA LYS A 469 6.70 15.09 -17.76
C LYS A 469 5.78 13.89 -17.62
N TYR A 470 4.49 14.16 -17.64
CA TYR A 470 3.47 13.14 -17.46
C TYR A 470 3.37 12.16 -18.63
N PRO A 471 2.98 10.91 -18.34
CA PRO A 471 2.53 10.02 -19.39
C PRO A 471 1.30 10.61 -20.07
N PRO A 472 1.13 10.35 -21.37
CA PRO A 472 0.10 10.96 -22.20
C PRO A 472 -1.33 10.86 -21.67
N ASP A 473 -1.66 9.74 -21.00
CA ASP A 473 -2.98 9.50 -20.40
C ASP A 473 -3.29 10.47 -19.24
N GLN A 474 -2.27 10.99 -18.58
CA GLN A 474 -2.46 11.97 -17.50
C GLN A 474 -2.59 13.40 -18.03
N VAL A 475 -1.88 13.72 -19.11
CA VAL A 475 -2.08 14.98 -19.82
C VAL A 475 -3.50 15.08 -20.38
N LEU A 476 -4.05 13.96 -20.89
CA LEU A 476 -5.44 13.92 -21.35
C LEU A 476 -6.46 14.11 -20.22
N LYS A 477 -6.17 13.69 -18.98
CA LYS A 477 -7.03 14.01 -17.84
C LYS A 477 -7.06 15.51 -17.55
N LEU A 478 -5.92 16.20 -17.65
CA LEU A 478 -5.91 17.66 -17.55
C LEU A 478 -6.78 18.28 -18.63
N ALA A 479 -6.59 17.92 -19.89
CA ALA A 479 -7.43 18.41 -21.01
C ALA A 479 -8.93 18.18 -20.77
N PHE A 480 -9.29 16.98 -20.26
CA PHE A 480 -10.69 16.67 -19.90
C PHE A 480 -11.25 17.61 -18.83
N TYR A 481 -10.49 17.92 -17.78
CA TYR A 481 -10.96 18.82 -16.73
C TYR A 481 -10.96 20.28 -17.16
N GLU A 482 -10.00 20.71 -18.02
CA GLU A 482 -10.03 22.02 -18.67
C GLU A 482 -11.35 22.24 -19.45
N LEU A 483 -11.79 21.23 -20.20
CA LEU A 483 -13.09 21.27 -20.89
C LEU A 483 -14.26 21.45 -19.92
N ARG A 484 -14.20 20.82 -18.76
CA ARG A 484 -15.27 20.90 -17.76
C ARG A 484 -15.37 22.25 -17.07
N VAL A 485 -14.26 22.98 -16.96
CA VAL A 485 -14.23 24.34 -16.38
C VAL A 485 -14.39 25.43 -17.44
N GLY A 486 -14.51 25.06 -18.73
CA GLY A 486 -14.75 26.00 -19.81
C GLY A 486 -13.49 26.61 -20.40
N HIS A 487 -12.36 25.92 -20.35
CA HIS A 487 -11.07 26.29 -20.95
C HIS A 487 -10.77 25.44 -22.19
N PRO A 488 -11.53 25.52 -23.28
CA PRO A 488 -11.37 24.64 -24.43
C PRO A 488 -10.07 24.89 -25.21
N GLN A 489 -9.48 26.08 -25.13
CA GLN A 489 -8.24 26.38 -25.84
C GLN A 489 -7.06 25.68 -25.18
N GLU A 490 -7.00 25.72 -23.86
CA GLU A 490 -5.99 25.03 -23.04
C GLU A 490 -6.09 23.51 -23.25
N ALA A 491 -7.31 22.97 -23.29
CA ALA A 491 -7.53 21.55 -23.57
C ALA A 491 -7.01 21.14 -24.97
N ILE A 492 -7.14 22.00 -25.99
CA ILE A 492 -6.57 21.76 -27.33
C ILE A 492 -5.04 21.71 -27.25
N GLU A 493 -4.42 22.61 -26.48
CA GLU A 493 -2.96 22.67 -26.36
C GLU A 493 -2.42 21.42 -25.67
N GLU A 494 -3.03 21.00 -24.58
CA GLU A 494 -2.63 19.82 -23.82
C GLU A 494 -2.83 18.53 -24.63
N ALA A 495 -4.03 18.29 -25.16
CA ALA A 495 -4.29 17.11 -26.00
C ALA A 495 -3.44 17.12 -27.30
N GLY A 496 -3.18 18.32 -27.87
CA GLY A 496 -2.30 18.51 -29.00
C GLY A 496 -0.85 18.17 -28.68
N SER A 497 -0.40 18.41 -27.43
CA SER A 497 0.95 18.03 -26.99
C SER A 497 1.14 16.52 -27.02
N VAL A 498 0.11 15.75 -26.63
CA VAL A 498 0.10 14.29 -26.70
C VAL A 498 0.24 13.79 -28.14
N LEU A 499 -0.50 14.41 -29.09
CA LEU A 499 -0.41 14.05 -30.51
C LEU A 499 0.97 14.40 -31.10
N ARG A 500 1.58 15.51 -30.69
CA ARG A 500 2.94 15.88 -31.12
C ARG A 500 3.99 14.89 -30.60
N ALA A 501 3.84 14.41 -29.36
CA ALA A 501 4.71 13.39 -28.80
C ALA A 501 4.57 12.03 -29.52
N SER A 502 3.40 11.73 -30.08
CA SER A 502 3.13 10.49 -30.81
C SER A 502 3.80 10.44 -32.20
N ALA A 503 4.33 11.55 -32.68
CA ALA A 503 5.01 11.63 -33.98
C ALA A 503 6.44 11.04 -33.95
N ASP A 504 6.93 10.57 -32.79
CA ASP A 504 8.22 9.88 -32.71
C ASP A 504 8.09 8.44 -33.25
N PRO A 505 8.77 8.12 -34.38
CA PRO A 505 8.71 6.78 -34.97
C PRO A 505 9.33 5.69 -34.09
N LEU A 506 10.19 6.07 -33.13
CA LEU A 506 10.92 5.14 -32.24
C LEU A 506 10.11 4.76 -31.00
N ASP A 507 9.11 5.55 -30.65
CA ASP A 507 8.21 5.26 -29.51
C ASP A 507 6.76 5.63 -29.90
N PRO A 508 6.11 4.85 -30.79
CA PRO A 508 4.76 5.16 -31.23
C PRO A 508 3.76 5.00 -30.10
N LEU A 509 2.99 6.05 -29.85
CA LEU A 509 1.94 6.02 -28.84
C LEU A 509 0.84 5.02 -29.19
N ASP A 510 0.25 4.39 -28.15
CA ASP A 510 -0.92 3.52 -28.30
C ASP A 510 -2.03 4.24 -29.10
N PRO A 511 -2.56 3.63 -30.19
CA PRO A 511 -3.65 4.21 -30.97
C PRO A 511 -4.87 4.62 -30.14
N LYS A 512 -5.14 3.95 -29.02
CA LYS A 512 -6.22 4.34 -28.11
C LYS A 512 -5.97 5.67 -27.42
N ILE A 513 -4.73 5.95 -27.03
CA ILE A 513 -4.34 7.24 -26.43
C ILE A 513 -4.43 8.36 -27.47
N GLN A 514 -3.95 8.10 -28.69
CA GLN A 514 -4.09 9.08 -29.79
C GLN A 514 -5.57 9.34 -30.12
N SER A 515 -6.39 8.29 -30.13
CA SER A 515 -7.84 8.41 -30.32
C SER A 515 -8.49 9.27 -29.23
N ALA A 516 -8.08 9.07 -27.97
CA ALA A 516 -8.57 9.90 -26.87
C ALA A 516 -8.18 11.36 -27.04
N ALA A 517 -6.91 11.64 -27.41
CA ALA A 517 -6.45 13.00 -27.66
C ALA A 517 -7.26 13.70 -28.77
N TRP A 518 -7.51 13.01 -29.89
CA TRP A 518 -8.36 13.54 -30.95
C TRP A 518 -9.81 13.79 -30.48
N ALA A 519 -10.35 12.93 -29.63
CA ALA A 519 -11.71 13.09 -29.09
C ALA A 519 -11.81 14.31 -28.15
N GLU A 520 -10.79 14.56 -27.30
CA GLU A 520 -10.72 15.75 -26.43
C GLU A 520 -10.63 17.03 -27.26
N ILE A 521 -9.77 17.06 -28.30
CA ILE A 521 -9.69 18.20 -29.22
C ILE A 521 -11.05 18.40 -29.92
N GLY A 522 -11.70 17.33 -30.35
CA GLY A 522 -13.03 17.39 -30.94
C GLY A 522 -14.08 18.02 -30.01
N GLN A 523 -14.07 17.63 -28.73
CA GLN A 523 -14.96 18.19 -27.72
C GLN A 523 -14.65 19.68 -27.44
N ALA A 524 -13.38 20.07 -27.40
CA ALA A 524 -12.97 21.46 -27.28
C ALA A 524 -13.45 22.31 -28.46
N ARG A 525 -13.27 21.81 -29.68
CA ARG A 525 -13.75 22.46 -30.89
C ARG A 525 -15.30 22.61 -30.93
N LEU A 526 -16.00 21.59 -30.40
CA LEU A 526 -17.46 21.65 -30.25
C LEU A 526 -17.87 22.75 -29.26
N GLN A 527 -17.18 22.92 -28.15
CA GLN A 527 -17.41 24.02 -27.20
C GLN A 527 -17.13 25.41 -27.81
N LEU A 528 -16.15 25.47 -28.70
CA LEU A 528 -15.84 26.70 -29.46
C LEU A 528 -16.77 26.91 -30.66
N HIS A 529 -17.80 26.08 -30.84
CA HIS A 529 -18.73 26.09 -31.98
C HIS A 529 -18.07 25.92 -33.36
N GLN A 530 -16.87 25.30 -33.38
CA GLN A 530 -16.11 25.00 -34.60
C GLN A 530 -16.49 23.61 -35.14
N TYR A 531 -17.71 23.46 -35.60
CA TYR A 531 -18.38 22.18 -35.88
C TYR A 531 -17.66 21.30 -36.90
N ASP A 532 -17.14 21.89 -37.99
CA ASP A 532 -16.46 21.15 -39.05
C ASP A 532 -15.13 20.59 -38.54
N GLN A 533 -14.41 21.38 -37.78
CA GLN A 533 -13.14 20.94 -37.15
C GLN A 533 -13.40 19.88 -36.08
N ALA A 534 -14.48 20.01 -35.32
CA ALA A 534 -14.87 19.01 -34.34
C ALA A 534 -15.22 17.67 -35.02
N ALA A 535 -15.93 17.69 -36.14
CA ALA A 535 -16.28 16.51 -36.93
C ALA A 535 -15.02 15.80 -37.44
N GLU A 536 -14.04 16.54 -37.96
CA GLU A 536 -12.76 16.01 -38.42
C GLU A 536 -11.98 15.33 -37.26
N CYS A 537 -11.91 15.99 -36.10
CA CYS A 537 -11.25 15.42 -34.92
C CYS A 537 -11.93 14.11 -34.48
N TYR A 538 -13.25 14.06 -34.41
CA TYR A 538 -13.97 12.83 -34.05
C TYR A 538 -13.77 11.71 -35.07
N GLN A 539 -13.72 12.04 -36.36
CA GLN A 539 -13.43 11.06 -37.42
C GLN A 539 -11.99 10.51 -37.26
N ASN A 540 -11.01 11.35 -36.94
CA ASN A 540 -9.64 10.92 -36.67
C ASN A 540 -9.59 9.99 -35.44
N ALA A 541 -10.33 10.34 -34.38
CA ALA A 541 -10.46 9.50 -33.19
C ALA A 541 -11.05 8.13 -33.54
N LEU A 542 -12.14 8.08 -34.30
CA LEU A 542 -12.82 6.83 -34.66
C LEU A 542 -12.03 5.99 -35.66
N ARG A 543 -11.18 6.58 -36.52
CA ARG A 543 -10.24 5.80 -37.35
C ARG A 543 -9.21 5.03 -36.51
N LEU A 544 -8.79 5.58 -35.38
CA LEU A 544 -7.80 4.96 -34.49
C LEU A 544 -8.44 3.97 -33.51
N ASN A 545 -9.66 4.28 -33.04
CA ASN A 545 -10.42 3.43 -32.13
C ASN A 545 -11.92 3.59 -32.37
N LEU A 546 -12.53 2.61 -33.01
CA LEU A 546 -13.97 2.57 -33.31
C LEU A 546 -14.87 2.55 -32.05
N GLU A 547 -14.29 2.20 -30.89
CA GLU A 547 -14.98 2.12 -29.60
C GLU A 547 -14.75 3.37 -28.74
N ASN A 548 -14.26 4.47 -29.29
CA ASN A 548 -14.11 5.72 -28.53
C ASN A 548 -15.49 6.34 -28.26
N GLY A 549 -15.97 6.18 -27.01
CA GLY A 549 -17.31 6.62 -26.61
C GLY A 549 -17.54 8.13 -26.79
N MET A 550 -16.56 8.97 -26.43
CA MET A 550 -16.64 10.44 -26.59
C MET A 550 -16.77 10.83 -28.06
N ALA A 551 -15.97 10.23 -28.93
CA ALA A 551 -16.02 10.50 -30.36
C ALA A 551 -17.33 10.02 -31.01
N LEU A 552 -17.87 8.88 -30.56
CA LEU A 552 -19.19 8.39 -31.00
C LEU A 552 -20.32 9.33 -30.61
N VAL A 553 -20.34 9.79 -29.35
CA VAL A 553 -21.33 10.76 -28.87
C VAL A 553 -21.20 12.07 -29.62
N GLY A 554 -20.00 12.64 -29.72
CA GLY A 554 -19.73 13.89 -30.41
C GLY A 554 -20.14 13.84 -31.91
N SER A 555 -19.74 12.78 -32.63
CA SER A 555 -20.15 12.54 -34.02
C SER A 555 -21.65 12.38 -34.17
N GLY A 556 -22.28 11.64 -33.26
CA GLY A 556 -23.74 11.44 -33.27
C GLY A 556 -24.53 12.74 -33.08
N VAL A 557 -24.09 13.58 -32.15
CA VAL A 557 -24.70 14.89 -31.87
C VAL A 557 -24.50 15.86 -33.04
N LEU A 558 -23.33 15.87 -33.68
CA LEU A 558 -23.07 16.66 -34.88
C LEU A 558 -23.90 16.17 -36.07
N ALA A 559 -24.08 14.85 -36.24
CA ALA A 559 -24.96 14.29 -37.25
C ALA A 559 -26.44 14.71 -37.05
N LEU A 560 -26.91 14.77 -35.78
CA LEU A 560 -28.24 15.34 -35.46
C LEU A 560 -28.36 16.79 -35.89
N ARG A 561 -27.34 17.62 -35.68
CA ARG A 561 -27.32 19.01 -36.13
C ARG A 561 -27.43 19.11 -37.65
N GLN A 562 -26.74 18.22 -38.36
CA GLN A 562 -26.73 18.23 -39.84
C GLN A 562 -27.96 17.59 -40.47
N GLY A 563 -28.90 17.05 -39.65
CA GLY A 563 -30.09 16.36 -40.12
C GLY A 563 -29.84 14.94 -40.62
N HIS A 564 -28.65 14.37 -40.38
CA HIS A 564 -28.30 13.00 -40.76
C HIS A 564 -28.76 12.02 -39.66
N PHE A 565 -30.08 11.87 -39.50
CA PHE A 565 -30.66 11.20 -38.34
C PHE A 565 -30.29 9.71 -38.24
N ASP A 566 -30.20 8.98 -39.37
CA ASP A 566 -29.80 7.56 -39.34
C ASP A 566 -28.35 7.36 -38.89
N VAL A 567 -27.47 8.26 -39.33
CA VAL A 567 -26.05 8.26 -38.86
C VAL A 567 -26.00 8.56 -37.38
N ALA A 568 -26.75 9.53 -36.91
CA ALA A 568 -26.82 9.90 -35.50
C ALA A 568 -27.30 8.71 -34.64
N VAL A 569 -28.36 8.03 -35.07
CA VAL A 569 -28.88 6.84 -34.38
C VAL A 569 -27.84 5.74 -34.35
N ALA A 570 -27.14 5.47 -35.45
CA ALA A 570 -26.11 4.43 -35.50
C ALA A 570 -24.96 4.73 -34.54
N GLN A 571 -24.43 5.96 -34.52
CA GLN A 571 -23.33 6.38 -33.66
C GLN A 571 -23.70 6.35 -32.16
N LEU A 572 -24.86 6.91 -31.81
CA LEU A 572 -25.33 6.97 -30.43
C LEU A 572 -25.77 5.59 -29.91
N ALA A 573 -26.30 4.71 -30.78
CA ALA A 573 -26.56 3.32 -30.39
C ALA A 573 -25.25 2.55 -30.11
N HIS A 574 -24.22 2.81 -30.91
CA HIS A 574 -22.90 2.22 -30.65
C HIS A 574 -22.31 2.76 -29.34
N ALA A 575 -22.39 4.06 -29.08
CA ALA A 575 -21.97 4.65 -27.80
C ALA A 575 -22.72 4.03 -26.61
N ALA A 576 -24.04 3.90 -26.68
CA ALA A 576 -24.83 3.29 -25.63
C ALA A 576 -24.58 1.79 -25.43
N LYS A 577 -24.09 1.08 -26.45
CA LYS A 577 -23.67 -0.31 -26.34
C LYS A 577 -22.32 -0.46 -25.62
N ILE A 578 -21.38 0.47 -25.86
CA ILE A 578 -20.05 0.48 -25.21
C ILE A 578 -20.16 0.93 -23.77
N ASP A 579 -20.88 2.02 -23.54
CA ASP A 579 -21.13 2.60 -22.22
C ASP A 579 -22.65 2.73 -22.01
N PRO A 580 -23.28 1.73 -21.38
CA PRO A 580 -24.72 1.76 -21.10
C PRO A 580 -25.04 2.73 -19.95
N SER A 581 -24.98 4.04 -20.22
CA SER A 581 -25.32 5.11 -19.29
C SER A 581 -26.67 5.73 -19.61
N ASP A 582 -27.31 6.31 -18.59
CA ASP A 582 -28.58 7.05 -18.74
C ASP A 582 -28.45 8.21 -19.73
N VAL A 583 -27.32 8.94 -19.72
CA VAL A 583 -27.01 10.02 -20.67
C VAL A 583 -26.96 9.50 -22.11
N ASN A 584 -26.26 8.40 -22.38
CA ASN A 584 -26.13 7.84 -23.72
C ASN A 584 -27.48 7.32 -24.24
N PHE A 585 -28.28 6.71 -23.36
CA PHE A 585 -29.65 6.30 -23.75
C PHE A 585 -30.56 7.50 -24.01
N LEU A 586 -30.47 8.60 -23.26
CA LEU A 586 -31.26 9.81 -23.52
C LEU A 586 -30.88 10.46 -24.85
N LEU A 587 -29.58 10.56 -25.17
CA LEU A 587 -29.11 11.06 -26.46
C LEU A 587 -29.60 10.19 -27.62
N LEU A 588 -29.52 8.85 -27.48
CA LEU A 588 -30.03 7.91 -28.46
C LEU A 588 -31.55 8.04 -28.64
N ALA A 589 -32.32 8.15 -27.55
CA ALA A 589 -33.76 8.36 -27.61
C ALA A 589 -34.13 9.65 -28.36
N GLN A 590 -33.38 10.74 -28.16
CA GLN A 590 -33.54 11.99 -28.89
C GLN A 590 -33.25 11.83 -30.40
N ALA A 591 -32.19 11.08 -30.74
CA ALA A 591 -31.87 10.79 -32.14
C ALA A 591 -33.00 9.98 -32.82
N LEU A 592 -33.51 8.95 -32.14
CA LEU A 592 -34.65 8.15 -32.63
C LEU A 592 -35.92 8.98 -32.81
N ARG A 593 -36.23 9.89 -31.87
CA ARG A 593 -37.38 10.81 -32.04
C ARG A 593 -37.24 11.71 -33.27
N ARG A 594 -36.04 12.26 -33.49
CA ARG A 594 -35.72 13.07 -34.66
C ARG A 594 -35.78 12.28 -35.99
N ALA A 595 -35.45 10.99 -35.93
CA ALA A 595 -35.56 10.05 -37.04
C ALA A 595 -37.02 9.56 -37.28
N GLY A 596 -38.00 10.00 -36.49
CA GLY A 596 -39.40 9.56 -36.60
C GLY A 596 -39.69 8.17 -36.00
N ARG A 597 -38.75 7.59 -35.26
CA ARG A 597 -38.80 6.23 -34.65
C ARG A 597 -39.25 6.30 -33.17
N ALA A 598 -40.45 6.87 -32.93
CA ALA A 598 -40.94 7.20 -31.59
C ALA A 598 -41.04 5.97 -30.66
N ALA A 599 -41.58 4.85 -31.14
CA ALA A 599 -41.73 3.64 -30.32
C ALA A 599 -40.37 3.08 -29.81
N GLU A 600 -39.34 3.16 -30.65
CA GLU A 600 -37.99 2.77 -30.25
C GLU A 600 -37.36 3.76 -29.26
N ALA A 601 -37.61 5.06 -29.45
CA ALA A 601 -37.18 6.09 -28.53
C ALA A 601 -37.74 5.89 -27.11
N ASP A 602 -39.04 5.53 -27.02
CA ASP A 602 -39.68 5.25 -25.73
C ASP A 602 -39.09 4.00 -25.05
N SER A 603 -38.81 2.94 -25.83
CA SER A 603 -38.14 1.74 -25.34
C SER A 603 -36.75 2.06 -24.77
N VAL A 604 -35.97 2.89 -25.47
CA VAL A 604 -34.63 3.31 -25.02
C VAL A 604 -34.70 4.25 -23.80
N SER A 605 -35.70 5.13 -23.74
CA SER A 605 -35.95 5.98 -22.57
C SER A 605 -36.25 5.15 -21.32
N MET A 606 -36.98 4.04 -21.45
CA MET A 606 -37.20 3.10 -20.35
C MET A 606 -35.92 2.39 -19.91
N GLN A 607 -34.95 2.18 -20.81
CA GLN A 607 -33.63 1.64 -20.41
C GLN A 607 -32.84 2.64 -19.57
N ALA A 608 -32.87 3.93 -19.90
CA ALA A 608 -32.29 4.97 -19.05
C ALA A 608 -32.90 4.97 -17.64
N GLN A 609 -34.24 4.84 -17.52
CA GLN A 609 -34.94 4.77 -16.23
C GLN A 609 -34.61 3.54 -15.39
N LYS A 610 -34.21 2.44 -16.03
CA LYS A 610 -33.73 1.23 -15.29
C LYS A 610 -32.34 1.43 -14.66
N ILE A 611 -31.52 2.33 -15.21
CA ILE A 611 -30.19 2.66 -14.68
C ILE A 611 -30.31 3.64 -13.53
N SER A 612 -31.11 4.70 -13.71
CA SER A 612 -31.33 5.73 -12.69
C SER A 612 -32.84 6.02 -12.55
N SER A 613 -33.35 5.95 -11.33
CA SER A 613 -34.74 6.33 -11.03
C SER A 613 -34.95 7.85 -11.12
N ASP A 614 -33.93 8.66 -10.93
CA ASP A 614 -33.89 10.10 -11.13
C ASP A 614 -32.99 10.44 -12.32
N LEU A 615 -33.61 10.86 -13.43
CA LEU A 615 -32.92 11.24 -14.65
C LEU A 615 -32.56 12.73 -14.74
N SER A 616 -32.85 13.53 -13.71
CA SER A 616 -32.68 15.00 -13.76
C SER A 616 -31.25 15.39 -14.15
N GLN A 617 -30.25 14.77 -13.53
CA GLN A 617 -28.85 15.06 -13.83
C GLN A 617 -28.43 14.58 -15.23
N ALA A 618 -28.91 13.42 -15.64
CA ALA A 618 -28.64 12.86 -16.97
C ALA A 618 -29.27 13.72 -18.07
N GLN A 619 -30.49 14.25 -17.86
CA GLN A 619 -31.16 15.18 -18.78
C GLN A 619 -30.40 16.48 -18.92
N ILE A 620 -29.87 17.05 -17.81
CA ILE A 620 -29.02 18.24 -17.84
C ILE A 620 -27.78 17.97 -18.69
N THR A 621 -27.07 16.86 -18.44
CA THR A 621 -25.85 16.51 -19.16
C THR A 621 -26.09 16.26 -20.64
N ALA A 622 -27.13 15.48 -20.98
CA ALA A 622 -27.50 15.24 -22.37
C ALA A 622 -27.94 16.54 -23.07
N GLY A 623 -28.71 17.41 -22.38
CA GLY A 623 -29.10 18.73 -22.86
C GLY A 623 -27.89 19.64 -23.13
N GLN A 624 -26.84 19.58 -22.31
CA GLN A 624 -25.59 20.30 -22.56
C GLN A 624 -24.92 19.86 -23.87
N PHE A 625 -24.78 18.54 -24.11
CA PHE A 625 -24.26 18.05 -25.40
C PHE A 625 -25.03 18.55 -26.59
N LEU A 626 -26.38 18.55 -26.52
CA LEU A 626 -27.24 19.06 -27.58
C LEU A 626 -27.08 20.57 -27.77
N SER A 627 -27.02 21.34 -26.69
CA SER A 627 -26.88 22.80 -26.76
C SER A 627 -25.52 23.22 -27.33
N LEU A 628 -24.43 22.50 -27.00
CA LEU A 628 -23.10 22.72 -27.61
C LEU A 628 -23.14 22.55 -29.14
N ALA A 629 -23.96 21.65 -29.64
CA ALA A 629 -24.19 21.50 -31.08
C ALA A 629 -25.22 22.48 -31.64
N GLY A 630 -25.73 23.42 -30.86
CA GLY A 630 -26.79 24.36 -31.28
C GLY A 630 -28.14 23.71 -31.48
N LEU A 631 -28.44 22.63 -30.80
CA LEU A 631 -29.70 21.93 -30.77
C LEU A 631 -30.48 22.28 -29.49
N ASN A 632 -31.83 22.28 -29.58
CA ASN A 632 -32.64 22.47 -28.38
C ASN A 632 -32.37 21.34 -27.37
N PRO A 633 -32.21 21.67 -26.07
CA PRO A 633 -32.09 20.67 -25.02
C PRO A 633 -33.31 19.74 -24.96
N LEU A 634 -33.19 18.66 -24.20
CA LEU A 634 -34.24 17.62 -24.03
C LEU A 634 -35.54 18.17 -23.43
#